data_619aeeb2f405ad0fd828b89ffe5dc31c
#
_entry.id   619aeeb2f405ad0fd828b89ffe5dc31c
#
_cell.length_a   1.000
_cell.length_b   1.000
_cell.length_c   1.000
_cell.angle_alpha   90.00
_cell.angle_beta   90.00
_cell.angle_gamma   90.00
#
_symmetry.space_group_name_H-M   'P 1'
#
loop_
_entity.id
_entity.type
_entity.pdbx_description
1 polymer ?
#
loop_
_entity_poly.entity_id
_entity_poly.type
_entity_poly.pdbx_seq_one_letter_code
_entity_poly.pdbx_strand_id
1 'polypeptide(L)'
;MSNPIRKTNARLVDVISQLKAQSRDTGAAVWRDVAMRLSKSRKNWAQPNLSRVSRYAPEGATILVPGKLLGSGELSASHSIAAYSVSNGAREKIEAAGGRIMTYSELMNENPSGTGVVILG
;
A
#
# COMPACT_ATOMS: atom_id res chain seq x y z
N MET A 1 9.56 -7.00 -30.06
CA MET A 1 9.29 -6.61 -29.63
C MET A 1 8.69 -6.45 -28.89
N SER A 2 8.68 -6.40 -28.61
CA SER A 2 8.19 -6.16 -28.03
C SER A 2 7.74 -5.53 -27.26
N ASN A 3 7.59 -5.26 -27.07
CA ASN A 3 7.32 -4.66 -26.46
C ASN A 3 6.67 -4.39 -25.55
N PRO A 4 6.42 -4.77 -25.25
CA PRO A 4 5.67 -4.72 -24.06
C PRO A 4 6.15 -3.68 -23.13
N ILE A 5 7.20 -3.29 -23.39
CA ILE A 5 7.72 -2.20 -22.67
C ILE A 5 6.78 -1.07 -22.63
N ARG A 6 6.12 -0.87 -23.68
CA ARG A 6 5.17 0.19 -23.75
C ARG A 6 4.05 0.00 -22.77
N LYS A 7 3.91 -1.18 -22.21
CA LYS A 7 2.92 -1.40 -21.18
C LYS A 7 3.44 -1.04 -19.82
N THR A 8 4.71 -0.76 -19.74
CA THR A 8 5.33 -0.41 -18.47
C THR A 8 4.79 0.92 -17.99
N ASN A 9 4.27 0.91 -16.79
CA ASN A 9 3.80 2.12 -16.13
C ASN A 9 4.99 2.79 -15.45
N ALA A 10 5.34 3.97 -15.94
CA ALA A 10 6.51 4.70 -15.41
C ALA A 10 6.36 4.99 -13.93
N ARG A 11 5.14 5.33 -13.49
CA ARG A 11 4.88 5.57 -12.07
C ARG A 11 5.19 4.33 -11.24
N LEU A 12 4.77 3.16 -11.72
CA LEU A 12 5.01 1.91 -11.01
C LEU A 12 6.50 1.60 -10.92
N VAL A 13 7.23 1.80 -12.01
CA VAL A 13 8.67 1.58 -12.03
C VAL A 13 9.35 2.48 -11.01
N ASP A 14 8.98 3.75 -10.95
CA ASP A 14 9.54 4.69 -9.99
C ASP A 14 9.22 4.29 -8.55
N VAL A 15 8.00 3.88 -8.30
CA VAL A 15 7.57 3.47 -6.96
C VAL A 15 8.39 2.26 -6.50
N ILE A 16 8.56 1.27 -7.37
CA ILE A 16 9.34 0.07 -7.03
C ILE A 16 10.80 0.46 -6.76
N SER A 17 11.37 1.35 -7.57
CA SER A 17 12.74 1.81 -7.37
C SER A 17 12.90 2.53 -6.02
N GLN A 18 11.95 3.39 -5.67
CA GLN A 18 11.99 4.12 -4.41
C GLN A 18 11.91 3.17 -3.22
N LEU A 19 11.06 2.16 -3.30
CA LEU A 19 10.91 1.18 -2.23
C LEU A 19 12.19 0.39 -2.03
N LYS A 20 12.83 -0.04 -3.13
CA LYS A 20 14.09 -0.78 -3.04
C LYS A 20 15.21 0.09 -2.46
N ALA A 21 15.26 1.35 -2.87
CA ALA A 21 16.26 2.27 -2.35
C ALA A 21 16.07 2.50 -0.85
N GLN A 22 14.83 2.66 -0.41
CA GLN A 22 14.53 2.85 1.01
C GLN A 22 14.97 1.64 1.82
N SER A 23 14.72 0.44 1.31
CA SER A 23 15.14 -0.79 1.98
C SER A 23 16.66 -0.86 2.11
N ARG A 24 17.40 -0.49 1.05
CA ARG A 24 18.87 -0.46 1.11
C ARG A 24 19.37 0.56 2.12
N ASP A 25 18.77 1.74 2.11
CA ASP A 25 19.24 2.86 2.95
C ASP A 25 18.96 2.64 4.42
N THR A 26 17.83 2.01 4.74
CA THR A 26 17.41 1.84 6.14
C THR A 26 17.66 0.44 6.68
N GLY A 27 17.87 -0.54 5.78
CA GLY A 27 17.95 -1.94 6.19
C GLY A 27 16.59 -2.56 6.50
N ALA A 28 15.50 -1.83 6.29
CA ALA A 28 14.16 -2.33 6.62
C ALA A 28 13.62 -3.19 5.49
N ALA A 29 13.40 -4.47 5.76
CA ALA A 29 12.97 -5.43 4.75
C ALA A 29 11.54 -5.18 4.26
N VAL A 30 10.72 -4.46 5.03
CA VAL A 30 9.32 -4.22 4.67
C VAL A 30 9.20 -3.54 3.30
N TRP A 31 10.07 -2.57 3.00
CA TRP A 31 10.01 -1.84 1.73
C TRP A 31 10.36 -2.73 0.55
N ARG A 32 11.33 -3.59 0.73
CA ARG A 32 11.71 -4.54 -0.32
C ARG A 32 10.59 -5.55 -0.56
N ASP A 33 9.93 -6.00 0.52
CA ASP A 33 8.81 -6.92 0.42
C ASP A 33 7.70 -6.32 -0.45
N VAL A 34 7.34 -5.06 -0.18
CA VAL A 34 6.32 -4.38 -0.98
C VAL A 34 6.76 -4.25 -2.44
N ALA A 35 8.02 -3.88 -2.66
CA ALA A 35 8.55 -3.75 -4.02
C ALA A 35 8.45 -5.07 -4.79
N MET A 36 8.78 -6.18 -4.14
CA MET A 36 8.71 -7.49 -4.77
C MET A 36 7.29 -7.87 -5.12
N ARG A 37 6.33 -7.57 -4.23
CA ARG A 37 4.93 -7.86 -4.49
C ARG A 37 4.39 -7.04 -5.64
N LEU A 38 4.78 -5.77 -5.74
CA LEU A 38 4.35 -4.89 -6.83
C LEU A 38 5.00 -5.26 -8.16
N SER A 39 6.11 -5.99 -8.13
CA SER A 39 6.79 -6.43 -9.34
C SER A 39 6.07 -7.58 -10.03
N LYS A 40 5.14 -8.22 -9.36
CA LYS A 40 4.36 -9.30 -9.96
C LYS A 40 3.34 -8.74 -10.94
N SER A 41 2.80 -9.62 -11.78
CA SER A 41 1.72 -9.26 -12.68
C SER A 41 0.57 -8.65 -11.86
N ARG A 42 -0.08 -7.64 -12.42
CA ARG A 42 -1.18 -6.96 -11.71
C ARG A 42 -2.29 -7.89 -11.28
N LYS A 43 -2.56 -8.93 -12.05
CA LYS A 43 -3.60 -9.88 -11.68
C LYS A 43 -3.26 -10.66 -10.41
N ASN A 44 -1.99 -10.65 -10.02
CA ASN A 44 -1.54 -11.32 -8.80
C ASN A 44 -1.34 -10.36 -7.63
N TRP A 45 -1.66 -9.08 -7.83
CA TRP A 45 -1.55 -8.10 -6.76
C TRP A 45 -2.61 -8.33 -5.71
N ALA A 46 -2.28 -7.96 -4.48
CA ALA A 46 -3.24 -7.94 -3.40
C ALA A 46 -4.34 -6.92 -3.71
N GLN A 47 -5.59 -7.31 -3.46
CA GLN A 47 -6.74 -6.43 -3.61
C GLN A 47 -7.66 -6.61 -2.41
N PRO A 48 -7.18 -6.31 -1.19
CA PRO A 48 -8.02 -6.48 -0.01
C PRO A 48 -9.15 -5.47 0.02
N ASN A 49 -10.25 -5.86 0.66
CA ASN A 49 -11.37 -4.97 0.93
C ASN A 49 -11.24 -4.38 2.33
N LEU A 50 -12.02 -3.35 2.61
CA LEU A 50 -12.03 -2.73 3.94
C LEU A 50 -12.43 -3.71 5.03
N SER A 51 -13.24 -4.71 4.71
CA SER A 51 -13.60 -5.74 5.68
C SER A 51 -12.36 -6.46 6.22
N ARG A 52 -11.33 -6.61 5.38
CA ARG A 52 -10.10 -7.23 5.81
C ARG A 52 -9.32 -6.33 6.78
N VAL A 53 -9.34 -5.03 6.52
CA VAL A 53 -8.73 -4.07 7.44
C VAL A 53 -9.42 -4.14 8.80
N SER A 54 -10.75 -4.12 8.81
CA SER A 54 -11.52 -4.18 10.05
C SER A 54 -11.26 -5.46 10.82
N ARG A 55 -11.04 -6.57 10.10
CA ARG A 55 -10.86 -7.87 10.75
C ARG A 55 -9.47 -8.06 11.34
N TYR A 56 -8.44 -7.59 10.65
CA TYR A 56 -7.07 -7.95 11.00
C TYR A 56 -6.20 -6.82 11.52
N ALA A 57 -6.61 -5.57 11.36
CA ALA A 57 -5.78 -4.45 11.78
C ALA A 57 -6.20 -3.95 13.16
N PRO A 58 -5.26 -3.77 14.07
CA PRO A 58 -5.55 -3.13 15.36
C PRO A 58 -6.03 -1.71 15.15
N GLU A 59 -6.88 -1.24 16.04
CA GLU A 59 -7.38 0.13 15.97
C GLU A 59 -6.21 1.12 15.97
N GLY A 60 -6.26 2.10 15.07
CA GLY A 60 -5.21 3.11 14.98
C GLY A 60 -3.96 2.66 14.24
N ALA A 61 -3.92 1.41 13.76
CA ALA A 61 -2.73 0.90 13.09
C ALA A 61 -2.50 1.59 11.75
N THR A 62 -1.23 1.65 11.35
CA THR A 62 -0.84 2.07 10.01
C THR A 62 -0.81 0.84 9.12
N ILE A 63 -1.55 0.90 8.03
CA ILE A 63 -1.74 -0.23 7.13
C ILE A 63 -0.98 0.01 5.84
N LEU A 64 -0.28 -1.02 5.37
CA LEU A 64 0.45 -0.98 4.12
C LEU A 64 -0.11 -2.04 3.18
N VAL A 65 -0.69 -1.61 2.07
CA VAL A 65 -1.29 -2.51 1.09
C VAL A 65 -0.41 -2.55 -0.15
N PRO A 66 0.23 -3.68 -0.46
CA PRO A 66 1.05 -3.80 -1.66
C PRO A 66 0.18 -4.11 -2.87
N GLY A 67 -0.66 -3.16 -3.25
CA GLY A 67 -1.59 -3.31 -4.35
C GLY A 67 -2.70 -2.29 -4.27
N LYS A 68 -3.93 -2.76 -4.49
CA LYS A 68 -5.10 -1.89 -4.53
C LYS A 68 -6.05 -2.21 -3.38
N LEU A 69 -6.51 -1.17 -2.70
CA LEU A 69 -7.49 -1.32 -1.62
C LEU A 69 -8.89 -1.08 -2.17
N LEU A 70 -9.78 -2.01 -1.92
CA LEU A 70 -11.17 -1.97 -2.40
C LEU A 70 -12.13 -1.67 -1.25
N GLY A 71 -13.33 -1.22 -1.60
CA GLY A 71 -14.23 -0.60 -0.64
C GLY A 71 -15.32 -1.47 -0.01
N SER A 72 -15.32 -2.78 -0.23
CA SER A 72 -16.35 -3.62 0.39
C SER A 72 -16.14 -3.73 1.88
N GLY A 73 -17.24 -3.63 2.63
CA GLY A 73 -17.20 -3.73 4.08
C GLY A 73 -17.25 -2.38 4.74
N GLU A 74 -17.22 -2.38 6.06
CA GLU A 74 -17.31 -1.18 6.87
C GLU A 74 -16.02 -0.94 7.63
N LEU A 75 -15.72 0.33 7.87
CA LEU A 75 -14.55 0.73 8.63
C LEU A 75 -15.01 1.67 9.73
N SER A 76 -14.91 1.23 10.99
CA SER A 76 -15.36 2.01 12.12
C SER A 76 -14.22 2.71 12.85
N ALA A 77 -12.99 2.25 12.67
CA ALA A 77 -11.83 2.86 13.33
C ALA A 77 -11.04 3.67 12.33
N SER A 78 -10.34 4.69 12.80
CA SER A 78 -9.48 5.48 11.92
C SER A 78 -8.13 4.79 11.77
N HIS A 79 -7.66 4.76 10.52
CA HIS A 79 -6.36 4.17 10.19
C HIS A 79 -5.62 5.07 9.22
N SER A 80 -4.30 4.99 9.23
CA SER A 80 -3.49 5.58 8.18
C SER A 80 -3.16 4.46 7.20
N ILE A 81 -3.50 4.64 5.94
CA ILE A 81 -3.39 3.57 4.95
C ILE A 81 -2.57 4.02 3.76
N ALA A 82 -1.53 3.25 3.45
CA ALA A 82 -0.71 3.47 2.25
C ALA A 82 -0.96 2.33 1.28
N ALA A 83 -1.27 2.66 0.03
CA ALA A 83 -1.54 1.68 -1.01
C ALA A 83 -1.11 2.24 -2.35
N TYR A 84 -0.89 1.37 -3.34
CA TYR A 84 -0.58 1.83 -4.68
C TYR A 84 -1.78 2.57 -5.28
N SER A 85 -2.98 2.04 -5.06
CA SER A 85 -4.20 2.74 -5.43
C SER A 85 -5.32 2.35 -4.48
N VAL A 86 -6.35 3.22 -4.41
CA VAL A 86 -7.49 3.04 -3.51
C VAL A 86 -8.74 3.35 -4.32
N SER A 87 -9.75 2.47 -4.25
CA SER A 87 -11.00 2.72 -4.96
C SER A 87 -11.72 3.92 -4.34
N ASN A 88 -12.61 4.57 -5.10
CA ASN A 88 -13.36 5.72 -4.60
C ASN A 88 -14.20 5.35 -3.39
N GLY A 89 -14.83 4.17 -3.41
CA GLY A 89 -15.63 3.72 -2.28
C GLY A 89 -14.80 3.52 -1.03
N ALA A 90 -13.59 2.96 -1.18
CA ALA A 90 -12.71 2.79 -0.04
C ALA A 90 -12.26 4.14 0.51
N ARG A 91 -11.92 5.07 -0.38
CA ARG A 91 -11.47 6.40 0.03
C ARG A 91 -12.54 7.11 0.87
N GLU A 92 -13.77 7.07 0.39
CA GLU A 92 -14.87 7.72 1.10
C GLU A 92 -15.06 7.15 2.51
N LYS A 93 -15.00 5.84 2.64
CA LYS A 93 -15.20 5.19 3.93
C LYS A 93 -14.04 5.44 4.89
N ILE A 94 -12.82 5.47 4.37
CA ILE A 94 -11.64 5.74 5.19
C ILE A 94 -11.71 7.15 5.74
N GLU A 95 -12.03 8.12 4.88
CA GLU A 95 -12.10 9.51 5.29
C GLU A 95 -13.27 9.74 6.25
N ALA A 96 -14.40 9.10 6.01
CA ALA A 96 -15.56 9.21 6.90
C ALA A 96 -15.27 8.66 8.28
N ALA A 97 -14.38 7.68 8.39
CA ALA A 97 -14.00 7.10 9.67
C ALA A 97 -12.87 7.90 10.36
N GLY A 98 -12.46 9.01 9.77
CA GLY A 98 -11.41 9.85 10.35
C GLY A 98 -10.00 9.40 10.02
N GLY A 99 -9.85 8.44 9.13
CA GLY A 99 -8.55 7.96 8.70
C GLY A 99 -7.98 8.80 7.57
N ARG A 100 -6.79 8.41 7.11
CA ARG A 100 -6.17 9.11 5.99
C ARG A 100 -5.52 8.12 5.04
N ILE A 101 -5.37 8.56 3.80
CA ILE A 101 -4.72 7.77 2.75
C ILE A 101 -3.42 8.49 2.39
N MET A 102 -2.36 7.72 2.23
CA MET A 102 -1.06 8.28 1.87
C MET A 102 -0.39 7.43 0.80
N THR A 103 0.59 8.01 0.14
CA THR A 103 1.42 7.27 -0.79
C THR A 103 2.49 6.52 -0.01
N TYR A 104 3.15 5.56 -0.67
CA TYR A 104 4.28 4.88 -0.04
C TYR A 104 5.38 5.88 0.31
N SER A 105 5.59 6.87 -0.57
CA SER A 105 6.60 7.89 -0.34
C SER A 105 6.33 8.68 0.94
N GLU A 106 5.06 9.05 1.14
CA GLU A 106 4.67 9.76 2.36
C GLU A 106 4.91 8.89 3.59
N LEU A 107 4.56 7.61 3.50
CA LEU A 107 4.78 6.69 4.62
C LEU A 107 6.27 6.52 4.91
N MET A 108 7.08 6.39 3.87
CA MET A 108 8.53 6.25 4.06
C MET A 108 9.14 7.48 4.70
N ASN A 109 8.60 8.67 4.40
CA ASN A 109 9.08 9.91 5.02
C ASN A 109 8.70 9.99 6.50
N GLU A 110 7.50 9.54 6.85
CA GLU A 110 7.03 9.58 8.23
C GLU A 110 7.61 8.47 9.07
N ASN A 111 7.84 7.32 8.47
CA ASN A 111 8.29 6.13 9.20
C ASN A 111 9.33 5.39 8.36
N PRO A 112 10.55 5.92 8.27
CA PRO A 112 11.56 5.36 7.37
C PRO A 112 11.88 3.89 7.60
N SER A 113 11.81 3.43 8.84
CA SER A 113 12.13 2.03 9.16
C SER A 113 10.92 1.11 9.04
N GLY A 114 9.71 1.66 8.86
CA GLY A 114 8.51 0.85 8.73
C GLY A 114 8.10 0.13 10.00
N THR A 115 8.55 0.61 11.15
CA THR A 115 8.26 -0.04 12.43
C THR A 115 6.77 0.01 12.74
N GLY A 116 6.20 -1.14 13.11
CA GLY A 116 4.80 -1.22 13.51
C GLY A 116 3.79 -1.16 12.38
N VAL A 117 4.25 -1.16 11.13
CA VAL A 117 3.35 -1.14 9.98
C VAL A 117 2.76 -2.54 9.76
N VAL A 118 1.45 -2.61 9.51
CA VAL A 118 0.76 -3.87 9.24
C VAL A 118 0.58 -4.01 7.74
N ILE A 119 1.13 -5.10 7.18
CA ILE A 119 0.97 -5.37 5.75
C ILE A 119 -0.26 -6.24 5.55
N LEU A 120 -1.16 -5.78 4.70
CA LEU A 120 -2.35 -6.55 4.32
C LEU A 120 -2.33 -6.85 2.83
N GLY A 121 -2.43 -8.11 2.51
CA GLY A 121 -2.41 -8.52 1.11
C GLY A 121 -2.37 -10.03 0.88
#